data_11d987f1fb5c0e21af2a5910abb9973e
#
_entry.id   11d987f1fb5c0e21af2a5910abb9973e
#
_cell.length_a   1.000
_cell.length_b   1.000
_cell.length_c   1.000
_cell.angle_alpha   90.00
_cell.angle_beta   90.00
_cell.angle_gamma   90.00
#
_symmetry.space_group_name_H-M   'P 1'
#
loop_
_entity.id
_entity.type
_entity.pdbx_description
1 polymer ?
#
loop_
_entity_poly.entity_id
_entity_poly.type
_entity_poly.pdbx_seq_one_letter_code
_entity_poly.pdbx_strand_id
1 'polypeptide(L)'
;GLHGSQSYSYTKMQMHTNKRNATLMLVPSMYAIAHGTGRHFISEYYTKITMQNDKFTDQRLLHVSTVPHRRNIMSYILPYVTPNVFGENLFHNNILSPFHRANRRFYTYRVTALPFDKAQVYAYPKIKNTQMVETKAVVNSKTGKIYLVDFEGEYDMTRFFISIVMGNEGYRSLLPDRCNLKANFRFMGNNITGMLSAYYNLPKVLSDTLNNAADTTLMSQ
;
A
#
# COMPACT_ATOMS: atom_id res chain seq x y z
N GLY A 1 -4.89 22.59 -14.18
CA GLY A 1 -4.12 22.36 -12.97
C GLY A 1 -5.03 22.05 -11.80
N LEU A 2 -4.84 20.88 -11.18
CA LEU A 2 -5.51 20.51 -9.92
C LEU A 2 -4.83 21.30 -8.79
N HIS A 3 -5.31 22.51 -8.54
CA HIS A 3 -4.85 23.32 -7.43
C HIS A 3 -5.44 22.74 -6.12
N GLY A 4 -4.56 22.20 -5.26
CA GLY A 4 -4.81 22.03 -3.84
C GLY A 4 -5.97 21.12 -3.43
N SER A 5 -6.14 19.95 -4.05
CA SER A 5 -7.13 18.99 -3.56
C SER A 5 -6.64 18.33 -2.26
N GLN A 6 -7.50 18.32 -1.26
CA GLN A 6 -7.28 17.64 0.02
C GLN A 6 -8.19 16.40 0.08
N SER A 7 -7.66 15.32 0.60
CA SER A 7 -8.39 14.09 0.87
C SER A 7 -7.99 13.53 2.23
N TYR A 8 -8.83 12.71 2.79
CA TYR A 8 -8.57 12.04 4.06
C TYR A 8 -8.56 10.53 3.84
N SER A 9 -7.66 9.85 4.52
CA SER A 9 -7.56 8.40 4.48
C SER A 9 -7.59 7.79 5.87
N TYR A 10 -8.12 6.59 5.94
CA TYR A 10 -8.05 5.72 7.11
C TYR A 10 -7.25 4.48 6.75
N THR A 11 -6.28 4.14 7.55
CA THR A 11 -5.48 2.93 7.36
C THR A 11 -5.48 2.08 8.63
N LYS A 12 -5.74 0.81 8.44
CA LYS A 12 -5.67 -0.22 9.48
C LYS A 12 -4.66 -1.28 9.08
N MET A 13 -3.70 -1.53 9.94
CA MET A 13 -2.74 -2.62 9.82
C MET A 13 -2.95 -3.61 10.96
N GLN A 14 -2.92 -4.89 10.64
CA GLN A 14 -2.96 -5.99 11.59
C GLN A 14 -1.82 -6.95 11.27
N MET A 15 -1.08 -7.36 12.30
CA MET A 15 -0.06 -8.39 12.16
C MET A 15 -0.28 -9.49 13.19
N HIS A 16 -0.03 -10.72 12.76
CA HIS A 16 -0.12 -11.90 13.61
C HIS A 16 1.16 -12.72 13.51
N THR A 17 1.75 -12.98 14.68
CA THR A 17 2.94 -13.83 14.79
C THR A 17 2.51 -15.28 14.99
N ASN A 18 2.55 -16.10 13.95
CA ASN A 18 2.22 -17.52 14.02
C ASN A 18 3.32 -18.32 14.72
N LYS A 19 4.57 -18.05 14.32
CA LYS A 19 5.80 -18.64 14.91
C LYS A 19 6.85 -17.55 15.05
N ARG A 20 7.56 -17.55 16.17
CA ARG A 20 8.64 -16.61 16.47
C ARG A 20 9.74 -17.29 17.25
N ASN A 21 10.98 -17.01 16.89
CA ASN A 21 12.18 -17.41 17.61
C ASN A 21 13.22 -16.27 17.60
N ALA A 22 14.36 -16.45 18.27
CA ALA A 22 15.38 -15.43 18.42
C ALA A 22 16.01 -14.95 17.11
N THR A 23 15.96 -15.76 16.02
CA THR A 23 16.53 -15.35 14.73
C THR A 23 15.78 -14.17 14.10
N LEU A 24 14.55 -13.86 14.55
CA LEU A 24 13.81 -12.70 14.10
C LEU A 24 14.55 -11.38 14.41
N MET A 25 15.41 -11.35 15.44
CA MET A 25 16.24 -10.20 15.77
C MET A 25 17.26 -9.86 14.68
N LEU A 26 17.60 -10.80 13.82
CA LEU A 26 18.50 -10.59 12.70
C LEU A 26 17.86 -9.81 11.54
N VAL A 27 16.54 -9.65 11.57
CA VAL A 27 15.77 -8.97 10.53
C VAL A 27 15.41 -7.57 11.01
N PRO A 28 16.07 -6.49 10.51
CA PRO A 28 15.87 -5.13 11.00
C PRO A 28 14.42 -4.66 10.93
N SER A 29 13.68 -5.01 9.86
CA SER A 29 12.27 -4.65 9.68
C SER A 29 11.34 -5.33 10.71
N MET A 30 11.77 -6.43 11.32
CA MET A 30 11.00 -7.21 12.29
C MET A 30 11.47 -7.02 13.73
N TYR A 31 12.46 -6.17 13.97
CA TYR A 31 13.07 -5.98 15.28
C TYR A 31 12.06 -5.65 16.40
N ALA A 32 11.09 -4.78 16.15
CA ALA A 32 10.07 -4.44 17.14
C ALA A 32 9.13 -5.62 17.46
N ILE A 33 8.84 -6.46 16.47
CA ILE A 33 8.06 -7.69 16.65
C ILE A 33 8.87 -8.73 17.42
N ALA A 34 10.19 -8.81 17.17
CA ALA A 34 11.08 -9.72 17.85
C ALA A 34 11.13 -9.47 19.37
N HIS A 35 11.08 -8.21 19.79
CA HIS A 35 11.11 -7.81 21.20
C HIS A 35 9.73 -7.69 21.86
N GLY A 36 8.65 -7.70 21.08
CA GLY A 36 7.30 -7.64 21.60
C GLY A 36 6.89 -8.97 22.26
N THR A 37 6.13 -8.90 23.35
CA THR A 37 5.58 -10.09 24.03
C THR A 37 4.29 -10.60 23.36
N GLY A 38 3.57 -9.71 22.68
CA GLY A 38 2.30 -10.03 22.00
C GLY A 38 2.48 -10.85 20.72
N ARG A 39 1.39 -11.46 20.29
CA ARG A 39 1.29 -12.14 18.98
C ARG A 39 0.44 -11.39 17.98
N HIS A 40 -0.42 -10.51 18.47
CA HIS A 40 -1.29 -9.67 17.67
C HIS A 40 -0.91 -8.21 17.82
N PHE A 41 -0.72 -7.55 16.70
CA PHE A 41 -0.39 -6.13 16.66
C PHE A 41 -1.37 -5.43 15.75
N ILE A 42 -1.88 -4.29 16.21
CA ILE A 42 -2.81 -3.46 15.45
C ILE A 42 -2.23 -2.05 15.40
N SER A 43 -2.32 -1.42 14.25
CA SER A 43 -2.02 -0.01 14.07
C SER A 43 -3.10 0.61 13.20
N GLU A 44 -3.69 1.69 13.68
CA GLU A 44 -4.72 2.44 12.98
C GLU A 44 -4.30 3.90 12.94
N TYR A 45 -4.50 4.55 11.81
CA TYR A 45 -4.21 5.97 11.68
C TYR A 45 -5.09 6.64 10.63
N TYR A 46 -5.34 7.92 10.87
CA TYR A 46 -5.97 8.83 9.94
C TYR A 46 -4.94 9.80 9.39
N THR A 47 -5.02 10.06 8.11
CA THR A 47 -4.06 10.91 7.41
C THR A 47 -4.80 11.90 6.52
N LYS A 48 -4.39 13.17 6.60
CA LYS A 48 -4.75 14.19 5.63
C LYS A 48 -3.75 14.14 4.48
N ILE A 49 -4.25 13.95 3.29
CA ILE A 49 -3.45 13.91 2.07
C ILE A 49 -3.70 15.20 1.30
N THR A 50 -2.64 15.92 1.00
CA THR A 50 -2.69 17.12 0.17
C THR A 50 -1.96 16.83 -1.14
N MET A 51 -2.62 17.11 -2.26
CA MET A 51 -2.04 16.96 -3.58
C MET A 51 -1.74 18.33 -4.16
N GLN A 52 -0.48 18.54 -4.52
CA GLN A 52 0.01 19.77 -5.12
C GLN A 52 1.00 19.42 -6.23
N ASN A 53 0.75 19.88 -7.46
CA ASN A 53 1.65 19.67 -8.61
C ASN A 53 2.08 18.19 -8.79
N ASP A 54 1.13 17.26 -8.79
CA ASP A 54 1.34 15.81 -8.92
C ASP A 54 2.20 15.18 -7.79
N LYS A 55 2.43 15.90 -6.72
CA LYS A 55 3.08 15.41 -5.50
C LYS A 55 2.07 15.27 -4.38
N PHE A 56 2.19 14.17 -3.65
CA PHE A 56 1.42 13.95 -2.44
C PHE A 56 2.25 14.32 -1.23
N THR A 57 1.63 15.05 -0.31
CA THR A 57 2.12 15.19 1.07
C THR A 57 1.07 14.59 2.00
N ASP A 58 1.51 13.84 2.99
CA ASP A 58 0.65 13.24 3.98
C ASP A 58 0.95 13.80 5.37
N GLN A 59 -0.09 14.15 6.08
CA GLN A 59 -0.04 14.56 7.48
C GLN A 59 -0.85 13.57 8.30
N ARG A 60 -0.18 12.89 9.21
CA ARG A 60 -0.85 11.98 10.14
C ARG A 60 -1.58 12.79 11.21
N LEU A 61 -2.89 12.57 11.34
CA LEU A 61 -3.76 13.29 12.28
C LEU A 61 -3.91 12.50 13.59
N LEU A 62 -4.27 11.23 13.51
CA LEU A 62 -4.48 10.36 14.65
C LEU A 62 -3.75 9.04 14.42
N HIS A 63 -3.18 8.49 15.48
CA HIS A 63 -2.49 7.21 15.41
C HIS A 63 -2.67 6.45 16.73
N VAL A 64 -3.17 5.22 16.61
CA VAL A 64 -3.23 4.26 17.70
C VAL A 64 -2.47 3.00 17.29
N SER A 65 -1.57 2.52 18.10
CA SER A 65 -0.76 1.35 17.79
C SER A 65 -0.43 0.54 19.02
N THR A 66 -0.53 -0.78 18.89
CA THR A 66 -0.02 -1.75 19.86
C THR A 66 1.40 -2.25 19.50
N VAL A 67 1.94 -1.76 18.38
CA VAL A 67 3.31 -2.09 17.96
C VAL A 67 4.30 -1.40 18.93
N PRO A 68 5.30 -2.12 19.46
CA PRO A 68 6.25 -1.53 20.41
C PRO A 68 6.98 -0.32 19.81
N HIS A 69 7.01 0.79 20.55
CA HIS A 69 7.43 2.12 20.07
C HIS A 69 8.92 2.29 19.74
N ARG A 70 9.79 1.34 20.08
CA ARG A 70 11.23 1.55 19.96
C ARG A 70 11.77 1.72 18.53
N ARG A 71 11.04 1.26 17.51
CA ARG A 71 11.30 1.61 16.11
C ARG A 71 9.96 1.56 15.36
N ASN A 72 9.64 2.63 14.69
CA ASN A 72 8.39 2.76 13.98
C ASN A 72 8.37 1.83 12.76
N ILE A 73 7.90 0.58 12.93
CA ILE A 73 7.70 -0.38 11.83
C ILE A 73 6.87 0.24 10.71
N MET A 74 5.94 1.13 11.05
CA MET A 74 5.11 1.81 10.05
C MET A 74 5.93 2.65 9.08
N SER A 75 7.05 3.25 9.52
CA SER A 75 7.93 3.99 8.62
C SER A 75 8.59 3.11 7.55
N TYR A 76 8.72 1.82 7.81
CA TYR A 76 9.21 0.85 6.81
C TYR A 76 8.10 0.32 5.90
N ILE A 77 6.86 0.25 6.38
CA ILE A 77 5.73 -0.34 5.64
C ILE A 77 4.99 0.73 4.82
N LEU A 78 4.86 1.96 5.33
CA LEU A 78 4.16 3.05 4.67
C LEU A 78 4.62 3.34 3.23
N PRO A 79 5.93 3.34 2.92
CA PRO A 79 6.38 3.52 1.55
C PRO A 79 5.87 2.45 0.59
N TYR A 80 5.55 1.25 1.09
CA TYR A 80 5.04 0.14 0.28
C TYR A 80 3.54 0.24 -0.01
N VAL A 81 2.83 1.15 0.66
CA VAL A 81 1.37 1.25 0.62
C VAL A 81 0.87 2.43 -0.21
N THR A 82 1.76 3.34 -0.59
CA THR A 82 1.42 4.47 -1.47
C THR A 82 1.80 4.12 -2.91
N PRO A 83 0.92 3.47 -3.69
CA PRO A 83 1.31 2.98 -4.99
C PRO A 83 1.31 4.12 -6.01
N ASN A 84 2.46 4.49 -6.49
CA ASN A 84 2.57 5.16 -7.77
C ASN A 84 2.66 4.10 -8.87
N VAL A 85 1.52 3.59 -9.29
CA VAL A 85 1.43 2.51 -10.30
C VAL A 85 2.05 2.87 -11.64
N PHE A 86 2.18 4.14 -11.96
CA PHE A 86 2.76 4.63 -13.21
C PHE A 86 4.25 5.00 -13.08
N GLY A 87 4.79 5.00 -11.87
CA GLY A 87 6.21 5.22 -11.64
C GLY A 87 7.07 4.09 -12.20
N GLU A 88 8.36 4.36 -12.40
CA GLU A 88 9.32 3.36 -12.86
C GLU A 88 9.44 2.21 -11.84
N ASN A 89 9.43 2.56 -10.56
CA ASN A 89 9.47 1.61 -9.45
C ASN A 89 8.20 1.68 -8.62
N LEU A 90 7.71 0.51 -8.21
CA LEU A 90 6.60 0.40 -7.28
C LEU A 90 7.10 0.48 -5.83
N PHE A 91 6.26 1.05 -4.95
CA PHE A 91 6.44 1.03 -3.49
C PHE A 91 7.76 1.64 -2.99
N HIS A 92 8.29 2.66 -3.67
CA HIS A 92 9.58 3.31 -3.38
C HIS A 92 10.79 2.36 -3.31
N ASN A 93 10.65 1.15 -3.83
CA ASN A 93 11.72 0.16 -3.87
C ASN A 93 12.04 -0.24 -5.30
N ASN A 94 13.05 -1.05 -5.42
CA ASN A 94 13.55 -1.55 -6.70
C ASN A 94 12.61 -2.54 -7.41
N ILE A 95 11.32 -2.57 -7.06
CA ILE A 95 10.32 -3.38 -7.76
C ILE A 95 9.90 -2.64 -9.02
N LEU A 96 10.21 -3.22 -10.15
CA LEU A 96 9.96 -2.63 -11.45
C LEU A 96 8.47 -2.64 -11.81
N SER A 97 7.88 -1.47 -12.04
CA SER A 97 6.48 -1.39 -12.45
C SER A 97 6.27 -1.97 -13.85
N PRO A 98 5.33 -2.91 -14.05
CA PRO A 98 5.00 -3.42 -15.37
C PRO A 98 4.31 -2.38 -16.27
N PHE A 99 3.79 -1.29 -15.72
CA PHE A 99 3.12 -0.23 -16.48
C PHE A 99 4.10 0.82 -17.02
N HIS A 100 5.30 0.91 -16.45
CA HIS A 100 6.29 1.87 -16.93
C HIS A 100 6.96 1.40 -18.21
N ARG A 101 7.10 2.33 -19.18
CA ARG A 101 7.63 2.02 -20.52
C ARG A 101 9.02 1.38 -20.50
N ALA A 102 9.92 1.84 -19.63
CA ALA A 102 11.28 1.34 -19.53
C ALA A 102 11.34 -0.15 -19.12
N ASN A 103 10.34 -0.63 -18.40
CA ASN A 103 10.30 -1.98 -17.84
C ASN A 103 9.64 -3.01 -18.76
N ARG A 104 9.02 -2.59 -19.87
CA ARG A 104 8.30 -3.48 -20.79
C ARG A 104 9.12 -4.68 -21.26
N ARG A 105 10.41 -4.52 -21.43
CA ARG A 105 11.34 -5.60 -21.85
C ARG A 105 11.41 -6.77 -20.87
N PHE A 106 11.07 -6.55 -19.62
CA PHE A 106 11.15 -7.57 -18.55
C PHE A 106 9.86 -8.36 -18.37
N TYR A 107 8.77 -7.95 -19.03
CA TYR A 107 7.45 -8.52 -18.85
C TYR A 107 6.89 -9.10 -20.15
N THR A 108 6.04 -10.12 -20.00
CA THR A 108 5.15 -10.64 -21.04
C THR A 108 3.74 -10.22 -20.69
N TYR A 109 2.99 -9.75 -21.69
CA TYR A 109 1.62 -9.25 -21.49
C TYR A 109 0.61 -10.14 -22.16
N ARG A 110 -0.50 -10.37 -21.48
CA ARG A 110 -1.71 -10.99 -22.04
C ARG A 110 -2.89 -10.06 -21.81
N VAL A 111 -3.64 -9.80 -22.87
CA VAL A 111 -4.82 -8.93 -22.82
C VAL A 111 -6.03 -9.77 -23.18
N THR A 112 -7.10 -9.63 -22.40
CA THR A 112 -8.40 -10.28 -22.61
C THR A 112 -9.47 -9.21 -22.61
N ALA A 113 -10.28 -9.16 -23.66
CA ALA A 113 -11.42 -8.23 -23.72
C ALA A 113 -12.48 -8.63 -22.68
N LEU A 114 -13.09 -7.63 -22.07
CA LEU A 114 -14.20 -7.75 -21.14
C LEU A 114 -15.39 -6.90 -21.66
N PRO A 115 -16.63 -7.16 -21.22
CA PRO A 115 -17.78 -6.31 -21.53
C PRO A 115 -17.59 -4.84 -21.11
N PHE A 116 -18.37 -3.94 -21.71
CA PHE A 116 -18.43 -2.50 -21.37
C PHE A 116 -17.09 -1.76 -21.56
N ASP A 117 -16.46 -1.94 -22.71
CA ASP A 117 -15.20 -1.32 -23.08
C ASP A 117 -14.07 -1.54 -22.02
N LYS A 118 -14.10 -2.67 -21.34
CA LYS A 118 -13.06 -3.05 -20.41
C LYS A 118 -12.11 -4.08 -21.01
N ALA A 119 -10.89 -4.10 -20.53
CA ALA A 119 -9.91 -5.13 -20.81
C ALA A 119 -9.20 -5.55 -19.53
N GLN A 120 -8.89 -6.83 -19.43
CA GLN A 120 -8.05 -7.37 -18.39
C GLN A 120 -6.64 -7.55 -18.95
N VAL A 121 -5.69 -6.93 -18.30
CA VAL A 121 -4.27 -6.97 -18.65
C VAL A 121 -3.53 -7.76 -17.61
N TYR A 122 -2.83 -8.81 -18.03
CA TYR A 122 -1.87 -9.54 -17.21
C TYR A 122 -0.46 -9.16 -17.63
N ALA A 123 0.41 -8.91 -16.66
CA ALA A 123 1.83 -8.74 -16.87
C ALA A 123 2.58 -9.80 -16.03
N TYR A 124 3.33 -10.63 -16.72
CA TYR A 124 4.12 -11.70 -16.12
C TYR A 124 5.59 -11.40 -16.27
N PRO A 125 6.39 -11.48 -15.21
CA PRO A 125 7.84 -11.40 -15.31
C PRO A 125 8.39 -12.49 -16.24
N LYS A 126 9.26 -12.14 -17.16
CA LYS A 126 9.98 -13.13 -17.99
C LYS A 126 10.94 -13.99 -17.16
N ILE A 127 11.49 -13.37 -16.10
CA ILE A 127 12.35 -14.03 -15.12
C ILE A 127 11.81 -13.70 -13.74
N LYS A 128 11.45 -14.70 -12.94
CA LYS A 128 10.97 -14.49 -11.56
C LYS A 128 12.15 -14.10 -10.68
N ASN A 129 12.04 -12.91 -10.07
CA ASN A 129 12.96 -12.42 -9.05
C ASN A 129 12.25 -11.45 -8.11
N THR A 130 12.92 -11.01 -7.05
CA THR A 130 12.36 -10.12 -6.03
C THR A 130 12.16 -8.67 -6.49
N GLN A 131 12.58 -8.33 -7.70
CA GLN A 131 12.39 -6.99 -8.29
C GLN A 131 11.18 -6.91 -9.21
N MET A 132 10.47 -8.01 -9.42
CA MET A 132 9.37 -8.10 -10.36
C MET A 132 8.11 -8.68 -9.71
N VAL A 133 6.96 -8.22 -10.18
CA VAL A 133 5.64 -8.61 -9.67
C VAL A 133 4.78 -9.16 -10.80
N GLU A 134 4.00 -10.18 -10.50
CA GLU A 134 2.89 -10.57 -11.37
C GLU A 134 1.78 -9.55 -11.17
N THR A 135 1.18 -9.09 -12.25
CA THR A 135 0.17 -8.04 -12.20
C THR A 135 -1.06 -8.41 -13.01
N LYS A 136 -2.21 -8.12 -12.44
CA LYS A 136 -3.51 -8.19 -13.11
C LYS A 136 -4.17 -6.83 -12.99
N ALA A 137 -4.52 -6.21 -14.11
CA ALA A 137 -5.23 -4.94 -14.10
C ALA A 137 -6.51 -5.03 -14.92
N VAL A 138 -7.56 -4.33 -14.47
CA VAL A 138 -8.77 -4.07 -15.27
C VAL A 138 -8.74 -2.62 -15.68
N VAL A 139 -8.77 -2.39 -16.97
CA VAL A 139 -8.65 -1.06 -17.58
C VAL A 139 -9.78 -0.79 -18.55
N ASN A 140 -10.05 0.49 -18.81
CA ASN A 140 -10.87 0.89 -19.94
C ASN A 140 -10.04 0.75 -21.23
N SER A 141 -10.51 -0.01 -22.20
CA SER A 141 -9.77 -0.31 -23.44
C SER A 141 -9.60 0.90 -24.36
N LYS A 142 -10.48 1.91 -24.25
CA LYS A 142 -10.44 3.12 -25.07
C LYS A 142 -9.60 4.23 -24.42
N THR A 143 -9.74 4.41 -23.12
CA THR A 143 -9.13 5.54 -22.40
C THR A 143 -7.89 5.18 -21.61
N GLY A 144 -7.61 3.89 -21.38
CA GLY A 144 -6.54 3.40 -20.52
C GLY A 144 -6.78 3.61 -19.01
N LYS A 145 -7.98 4.08 -18.63
CA LYS A 145 -8.33 4.26 -17.20
C LYS A 145 -8.21 2.94 -16.46
N ILE A 146 -7.50 2.92 -15.35
CA ILE A 146 -7.39 1.75 -14.47
C ILE A 146 -8.57 1.77 -13.48
N TYR A 147 -9.25 0.62 -13.34
CA TYR A 147 -10.30 0.39 -12.35
C TYR A 147 -9.80 -0.42 -11.17
N LEU A 148 -8.97 -1.41 -11.45
CA LEU A 148 -8.41 -2.31 -10.45
C LEU A 148 -7.01 -2.71 -10.90
N VAL A 149 -6.11 -2.83 -9.94
CA VAL A 149 -4.82 -3.47 -10.17
C VAL A 149 -4.44 -4.32 -8.97
N ASP A 150 -4.05 -5.56 -9.25
CA ASP A 150 -3.54 -6.51 -8.29
C ASP A 150 -2.06 -6.75 -8.59
N PHE A 151 -1.22 -6.74 -7.55
CA PHE A 151 0.19 -7.09 -7.60
C PHE A 151 0.47 -8.28 -6.69
N GLU A 152 1.18 -9.26 -7.18
CA GLU A 152 1.68 -10.38 -6.39
C GLU A 152 3.19 -10.51 -6.57
N GLY A 153 3.92 -10.64 -5.47
CA GLY A 153 5.38 -10.71 -5.52
C GLY A 153 5.98 -11.19 -4.22
N GLU A 154 7.31 -11.15 -4.19
CA GLU A 154 8.11 -11.49 -3.03
C GLU A 154 9.23 -10.46 -2.88
N TYR A 155 9.38 -9.93 -1.67
CA TYR A 155 10.42 -9.00 -1.32
C TYR A 155 10.86 -9.22 0.12
N ASP A 156 12.19 -9.31 0.34
CA ASP A 156 12.79 -9.46 1.67
C ASP A 156 12.12 -10.55 2.51
N MET A 157 12.07 -11.77 1.98
CA MET A 157 11.46 -12.95 2.62
C MET A 157 9.95 -12.81 2.90
N THR A 158 9.32 -11.79 2.31
CA THR A 158 7.89 -11.53 2.45
C THR A 158 7.18 -11.73 1.12
N ARG A 159 6.29 -12.70 1.05
CA ARG A 159 5.31 -12.78 -0.02
C ARG A 159 4.21 -11.79 0.22
N PHE A 160 3.84 -11.03 -0.79
CA PHE A 160 2.77 -10.04 -0.69
C PHE A 160 1.79 -10.12 -1.84
N PHE A 161 0.57 -9.74 -1.55
CA PHE A 161 -0.49 -9.47 -2.52
C PHE A 161 -1.08 -8.09 -2.20
N ILE A 162 -1.12 -7.21 -3.18
CA ILE A 162 -1.69 -5.86 -3.06
C ILE A 162 -2.79 -5.71 -4.09
N SER A 163 -3.96 -5.29 -3.64
CA SER A 163 -5.11 -4.97 -4.49
C SER A 163 -5.48 -3.51 -4.33
N ILE A 164 -5.52 -2.77 -5.43
CA ILE A 164 -5.80 -1.36 -5.49
C ILE A 164 -7.05 -1.16 -6.33
N VAL A 165 -8.10 -0.62 -5.73
CA VAL A 165 -9.35 -0.28 -6.40
C VAL A 165 -9.37 1.22 -6.63
N MET A 166 -9.45 1.63 -7.90
CA MET A 166 -9.63 3.01 -8.30
C MET A 166 -11.12 3.28 -8.43
N GLY A 167 -11.63 4.32 -7.79
CA GLY A 167 -13.03 4.70 -7.90
C GLY A 167 -13.44 5.20 -9.28
N ASN A 168 -14.72 5.51 -9.45
CA ASN A 168 -15.25 6.02 -10.71
C ASN A 168 -14.56 7.31 -11.16
N GLU A 169 -14.09 8.11 -10.23
CA GLU A 169 -13.32 9.33 -10.48
C GLU A 169 -11.80 9.12 -10.42
N GLY A 170 -11.35 7.88 -10.19
CA GLY A 170 -9.96 7.51 -9.94
C GLY A 170 -8.96 7.96 -11.01
N TYR A 171 -9.42 8.28 -12.21
CA TYR A 171 -8.59 8.87 -13.25
C TYR A 171 -8.25 10.34 -12.99
N ARG A 172 -9.15 11.08 -12.32
CA ARG A 172 -8.95 12.50 -11.98
C ARG A 172 -8.32 12.69 -10.61
N SER A 173 -8.63 11.84 -9.65
CA SER A 173 -7.91 11.76 -8.40
C SER A 173 -6.84 10.67 -8.55
N LEU A 174 -5.59 11.02 -8.46
CA LEU A 174 -4.48 10.06 -8.48
C LEU A 174 -4.51 9.12 -7.25
N LEU A 175 -5.50 9.25 -6.38
CA LEU A 175 -5.72 8.41 -5.21
C LEU A 175 -6.69 7.28 -5.54
N PRO A 176 -6.42 6.06 -5.07
CA PRO A 176 -7.39 4.96 -5.11
C PRO A 176 -8.53 5.20 -4.12
N ASP A 177 -9.63 4.48 -4.27
CA ASP A 177 -10.67 4.41 -3.23
C ASP A 177 -10.24 3.50 -2.09
N ARG A 178 -9.58 2.40 -2.44
CA ARG A 178 -9.16 1.39 -1.47
C ARG A 178 -7.88 0.69 -1.91
N CYS A 179 -7.03 0.43 -0.95
CA CYS A 179 -5.85 -0.42 -1.09
C CYS A 179 -5.85 -1.49 -0.01
N ASN A 180 -5.70 -2.75 -0.39
CA ASN A 180 -5.56 -3.88 0.52
C ASN A 180 -4.23 -4.57 0.26
N LEU A 181 -3.48 -4.82 1.31
CA LEU A 181 -2.24 -5.60 1.28
C LEU A 181 -2.38 -6.80 2.20
N LYS A 182 -1.98 -7.96 1.71
CA LYS A 182 -1.74 -9.16 2.50
C LYS A 182 -0.27 -9.54 2.37
N ALA A 183 0.38 -9.82 3.47
CA ALA A 183 1.80 -10.18 3.50
C ALA A 183 2.03 -11.41 4.38
N ASN A 184 2.96 -12.26 3.98
CA ASN A 184 3.41 -13.39 4.77
C ASN A 184 4.93 -13.43 4.76
N PHE A 185 5.51 -13.07 5.90
CA PHE A 185 6.95 -13.14 6.15
C PHE A 185 7.31 -14.54 6.68
N ARG A 186 8.35 -15.14 6.10
CA ARG A 186 8.90 -16.43 6.53
C ARG A 186 10.42 -16.40 6.51
N PHE A 187 11.04 -16.65 7.67
CA PHE A 187 12.48 -16.68 7.80
C PHE A 187 12.91 -17.54 8.99
N MET A 188 13.76 -18.53 8.77
CA MET A 188 14.37 -19.38 9.81
C MET A 188 13.39 -19.84 10.91
N GLY A 189 12.25 -20.40 10.51
CA GLY A 189 11.21 -20.89 11.42
C GLY A 189 10.28 -19.81 11.96
N ASN A 190 10.51 -18.54 11.67
CA ASN A 190 9.56 -17.46 11.93
C ASN A 190 8.47 -17.42 10.86
N ASN A 191 7.24 -17.12 11.27
CA ASN A 191 6.10 -16.95 10.37
C ASN A 191 5.21 -15.81 10.91
N ILE A 192 5.13 -14.71 10.17
CA ILE A 192 4.33 -13.54 10.52
C ILE A 192 3.43 -13.21 9.34
N THR A 193 2.14 -13.07 9.60
CA THR A 193 1.16 -12.62 8.63
C THR A 193 0.78 -11.18 8.90
N GLY A 194 0.66 -10.39 7.86
CA GLY A 194 0.24 -8.99 7.90
C GLY A 194 -0.93 -8.72 6.97
N MET A 195 -1.82 -7.86 7.39
CA MET A 195 -2.90 -7.33 6.57
C MET A 195 -2.94 -5.82 6.76
N LEU A 196 -3.08 -5.08 5.67
CA LEU A 196 -3.28 -3.65 5.69
C LEU A 196 -4.46 -3.32 4.78
N SER A 197 -5.34 -2.47 5.28
CA SER A 197 -6.43 -1.89 4.50
C SER A 197 -6.37 -0.37 4.62
N ALA A 198 -6.33 0.31 3.49
CA ALA A 198 -6.37 1.76 3.42
C ALA A 198 -7.59 2.18 2.60
N TYR A 199 -8.33 3.13 3.12
CA TYR A 199 -9.49 3.74 2.48
C TYR A 199 -9.19 5.22 2.28
N TYR A 200 -9.40 5.69 1.07
CA TYR A 200 -9.15 7.07 0.66
C TYR A 200 -10.50 7.76 0.36
N ASN A 201 -10.46 9.05 0.16
CA ASN A 201 -11.67 9.83 -0.16
C ASN A 201 -12.81 9.66 0.86
N LEU A 202 -12.46 9.73 2.15
CA LEU A 202 -13.45 9.66 3.23
C LEU A 202 -14.50 10.77 3.08
N PRO A 203 -15.78 10.53 3.47
CA PRO A 203 -16.82 11.54 3.43
C PRO A 203 -16.41 12.81 4.20
N LYS A 204 -16.82 13.97 3.69
CA LYS A 204 -16.47 15.29 4.28
C LYS A 204 -16.85 15.40 5.76
N VAL A 205 -18.01 14.88 6.15
CA VAL A 205 -18.47 14.89 7.55
C VAL A 205 -17.50 14.18 8.48
N LEU A 206 -16.96 13.04 8.04
CA LEU A 206 -15.97 12.30 8.81
C LEU A 206 -14.62 13.05 8.87
N SER A 207 -14.25 13.74 7.78
CA SER A 207 -13.03 14.56 7.73
C SER A 207 -13.07 15.73 8.70
N ASP A 208 -14.21 16.40 8.83
CA ASP A 208 -14.38 17.51 9.76
C ASP A 208 -14.27 17.05 11.22
N THR A 209 -14.85 15.89 11.54
CA THR A 209 -14.71 15.29 12.88
C THR A 209 -13.25 14.95 13.20
N LEU A 210 -12.50 14.42 12.24
CA LEU A 210 -11.08 14.09 12.40
C LEU A 210 -10.20 15.32 12.57
N ASN A 211 -10.48 16.41 11.86
CA ASN A 211 -9.77 17.68 12.04
C ASN A 211 -9.97 18.23 13.47
N ASN A 212 -11.22 18.25 13.95
CA ASN A 212 -11.54 18.74 15.29
C ASN A 212 -10.85 17.89 16.37
N ALA A 213 -10.80 16.57 16.21
CA ALA A 213 -10.12 15.68 17.14
C ALA A 213 -8.60 15.89 17.13
N ALA A 214 -7.99 16.13 15.97
CA ALA A 214 -6.56 16.41 15.85
C ALA A 214 -6.18 17.74 16.52
N ASP A 215 -6.97 18.80 16.31
CA ASP A 215 -6.75 20.12 16.93
C ASP A 215 -6.86 20.04 18.45
N THR A 216 -7.83 19.29 18.98
CA THR A 216 -7.98 19.08 20.43
C THR A 216 -6.77 18.35 21.03
N THR A 217 -6.19 17.39 20.31
CA THR A 217 -5.02 16.63 20.77
C THR A 217 -3.75 17.52 20.81
N LEU A 218 -3.61 18.43 19.85
CA LEU A 218 -2.48 19.37 19.80
C LEU A 218 -2.54 20.45 20.90
N MET A 219 -3.75 20.83 21.34
CA MET A 219 -3.93 21.80 22.42
C MET A 219 -3.73 21.20 23.82
N SER A 220 -3.68 19.87 23.95
CA SER A 220 -3.52 19.16 25.22
C SER A 220 -2.08 18.70 25.51
N GLN A 221 -1.13 19.04 24.66
CA GLN A 221 0.32 18.84 24.83
C GLN A 221 1.03 20.16 25.12
#